data_5bb017594d84227e20a02b2a6fe56320
#
_entry.id   5bb017594d84227e20a02b2a6fe56320
#
_cell.length_a   1.000
_cell.length_b   1.000
_cell.length_c   1.000
_cell.angle_alpha   90.00
_cell.angle_beta   90.00
_cell.angle_gamma   90.00
#
_symmetry.space_group_name_H-M   'P 1'
#
loop_
_entity.id
_entity.type
_entity.pdbx_description
1 polymer ?
#
loop_
_entity_poly.entity_id
_entity_poly.type
_entity_poly.pdbx_seq_one_letter_code
_entity_poly.pdbx_strand_id
1 'polypeptide(L)'
;MTVAVERTGRADLPLLRVTTDELALVFAPTRGGRLLSLVAGGRELLWQNPELVGADLTPLVPMADWPASDGGMDSWANLGGSKTWPAPQGWAGPDEWAGPPDPVLDSGPWTAEWEADDAEATVTLTSGDDPRTGLRVVREFRLLDGTSSFTERVTFTNTSATTRRWSIWEVCQVDTGGPDGRDASDSVVVVPHAASAVELDLGTYEGELHSERRGHDVVLPLGTGVAKRGYPDASGSVELHGPDGLEIGLATSSEAGTGTWPDGGSKVEVWLQRPTAEPIASLEGLHPSAHLVELEVLGPLTTLAPGATSTLDVEWSTARP
;
A
#
# COMPACT_ATOMS: atom_id res chain seq x y z
N MET A 1 6.05 -23.09 -15.68
CA MET A 1 6.96 -22.11 -16.35
C MET A 1 8.07 -21.82 -15.37
N THR A 2 9.15 -21.21 -15.76
CA THR A 2 10.22 -20.76 -14.87
C THR A 2 9.95 -19.33 -14.47
N VAL A 3 10.42 -18.91 -13.30
CA VAL A 3 10.38 -17.51 -12.90
C VAL A 3 11.11 -16.64 -13.91
N ALA A 4 10.50 -15.57 -14.35
CA ALA A 4 11.07 -14.64 -15.32
C ALA A 4 11.08 -13.21 -14.77
N VAL A 5 12.19 -12.50 -14.94
CA VAL A 5 12.31 -11.09 -14.60
C VAL A 5 12.73 -10.32 -15.84
N GLU A 6 11.96 -9.29 -16.21
CA GLU A 6 12.22 -8.49 -17.39
C GLU A 6 12.01 -6.99 -17.16
N ARG A 7 12.80 -6.17 -17.84
CA ARG A 7 12.52 -4.73 -17.93
C ARG A 7 11.49 -4.47 -19.00
N THR A 8 10.46 -3.72 -18.63
CA THR A 8 9.33 -3.36 -19.49
C THR A 8 9.02 -1.87 -19.39
N GLY A 9 7.90 -1.45 -19.94
CA GLY A 9 7.48 -0.05 -19.91
C GLY A 9 8.22 0.84 -20.92
N ARG A 10 7.99 2.13 -20.81
CA ARG A 10 8.59 3.15 -21.69
C ARG A 10 9.75 3.82 -21.01
N ALA A 11 10.53 4.59 -21.76
CA ALA A 11 11.71 5.29 -21.23
C ALA A 11 11.35 6.32 -20.15
N ASP A 12 10.15 6.89 -20.20
CA ASP A 12 9.63 7.83 -19.23
C ASP A 12 9.00 7.14 -18.01
N LEU A 13 8.54 5.89 -18.13
CA LEU A 13 8.10 5.05 -17.01
C LEU A 13 8.72 3.65 -17.17
N PRO A 14 10.00 3.47 -16.81
CA PRO A 14 10.62 2.15 -16.84
C PRO A 14 10.03 1.28 -15.75
N LEU A 15 9.64 0.07 -16.12
CA LEU A 15 9.02 -0.92 -15.24
C LEU A 15 9.91 -2.16 -15.15
N LEU A 16 9.75 -2.89 -14.04
CA LEU A 16 10.33 -4.22 -13.84
C LEU A 16 9.17 -5.21 -13.64
N ARG A 17 9.08 -6.23 -14.49
CA ARG A 17 8.08 -7.29 -14.38
C ARG A 17 8.71 -8.57 -13.87
N VAL A 18 8.04 -9.22 -12.90
CA VAL A 18 8.33 -10.57 -12.44
C VAL A 18 7.12 -11.44 -12.74
N THR A 19 7.34 -12.61 -13.33
CA THR A 19 6.28 -13.57 -13.67
C THR A 19 6.64 -14.94 -13.13
N THR A 20 5.70 -15.58 -12.45
CA THR A 20 5.69 -16.98 -12.04
C THR A 20 4.52 -17.70 -12.71
N ASP A 21 4.31 -18.99 -12.41
CA ASP A 21 3.14 -19.71 -12.93
C ASP A 21 1.81 -19.12 -12.41
N GLU A 22 1.79 -18.58 -11.18
CA GLU A 22 0.57 -18.12 -10.51
C GLU A 22 0.41 -16.59 -10.50
N LEU A 23 1.52 -15.85 -10.52
CA LEU A 23 1.53 -14.42 -10.29
C LEU A 23 2.31 -13.65 -11.37
N ALA A 24 1.87 -12.42 -11.65
CA ALA A 24 2.69 -11.44 -12.33
C ALA A 24 2.69 -10.12 -11.56
N LEU A 25 3.87 -9.66 -11.17
CA LEU A 25 4.09 -8.41 -10.46
C LEU A 25 4.79 -7.41 -11.37
N VAL A 26 4.36 -6.15 -11.34
CA VAL A 26 5.04 -5.06 -12.05
C VAL A 26 5.40 -3.95 -11.08
N PHE A 27 6.68 -3.64 -11.02
CA PHE A 27 7.22 -2.58 -10.19
C PHE A 27 7.50 -1.33 -11.01
N ALA A 28 7.26 -0.16 -10.42
CA ALA A 28 7.61 1.15 -10.95
C ALA A 28 8.69 1.82 -10.07
N PRO A 29 9.98 1.44 -10.22
CA PRO A 29 11.03 1.91 -9.32
C PRO A 29 11.16 3.43 -9.31
N THR A 30 10.99 4.08 -10.46
CA THR A 30 11.15 5.54 -10.59
C THR A 30 9.98 6.35 -10.01
N ARG A 31 9.02 5.68 -9.36
CA ARG A 31 7.84 6.29 -8.74
C ARG A 31 7.57 5.72 -7.34
N GLY A 32 8.45 6.07 -6.39
CA GLY A 32 8.31 5.67 -5.00
C GLY A 32 8.50 4.17 -4.75
N GLY A 33 9.24 3.47 -5.64
CA GLY A 33 9.45 2.03 -5.48
C GLY A 33 8.14 1.22 -5.40
N ARG A 34 7.11 1.60 -6.18
CA ARG A 34 5.76 1.00 -6.11
C ARG A 34 5.72 -0.41 -6.70
N LEU A 35 4.99 -1.30 -6.05
CA LEU A 35 4.37 -2.44 -6.71
C LEU A 35 3.10 -1.93 -7.41
N LEU A 36 3.19 -1.70 -8.72
CA LEU A 36 2.12 -1.00 -9.48
C LEU A 36 1.02 -1.94 -9.96
N SER A 37 1.35 -3.20 -10.23
CA SER A 37 0.41 -4.21 -10.73
C SER A 37 0.68 -5.54 -10.05
N LEU A 38 -0.39 -6.23 -9.69
CA LEU A 38 -0.40 -7.59 -9.16
C LEU A 38 -1.51 -8.38 -9.86
N VAL A 39 -1.12 -9.27 -10.75
CA VAL A 39 -2.05 -10.14 -11.47
C VAL A 39 -2.00 -11.53 -10.85
N ALA A 40 -3.14 -12.05 -10.42
CA ALA A 40 -3.33 -13.41 -9.96
C ALA A 40 -4.57 -14.03 -10.64
N GLY A 41 -4.47 -15.29 -11.08
CA GLY A 41 -5.57 -15.93 -11.82
C GLY A 41 -6.00 -15.18 -13.08
N GLY A 42 -5.08 -14.44 -13.71
CA GLY A 42 -5.35 -13.63 -14.90
C GLY A 42 -6.09 -12.30 -14.64
N ARG A 43 -6.27 -11.92 -13.37
CA ARG A 43 -6.97 -10.71 -12.94
C ARG A 43 -6.00 -9.74 -12.28
N GLU A 44 -6.08 -8.44 -12.68
CA GLU A 44 -5.43 -7.35 -11.97
C GLU A 44 -6.15 -7.09 -10.64
N LEU A 45 -5.40 -6.98 -9.57
CA LEU A 45 -5.93 -6.77 -8.22
C LEU A 45 -5.70 -5.33 -7.73
N LEU A 46 -4.59 -4.69 -8.15
CA LEU A 46 -4.25 -3.37 -7.66
C LEU A 46 -4.94 -2.28 -8.50
N TRP A 47 -5.35 -1.23 -7.84
CA TRP A 47 -5.84 -0.05 -8.52
C TRP A 47 -4.67 0.71 -9.15
N GLN A 48 -4.82 1.05 -10.44
CA GLN A 48 -3.97 2.01 -11.14
C GLN A 48 -4.81 3.21 -11.55
N ASN A 49 -4.21 4.40 -11.49
CA ASN A 49 -4.91 5.62 -11.87
C ASN A 49 -5.16 5.67 -13.39
N PRO A 50 -6.43 5.55 -13.84
CA PRO A 50 -6.76 5.52 -15.26
C PRO A 50 -6.61 6.87 -15.97
N GLU A 51 -6.37 7.95 -15.22
CA GLU A 51 -6.04 9.27 -15.78
C GLU A 51 -4.53 9.39 -16.10
N LEU A 52 -3.69 8.59 -15.47
CA LEU A 52 -2.24 8.65 -15.62
C LEU A 52 -1.67 7.53 -16.49
N VAL A 53 -2.22 6.33 -16.36
CA VAL A 53 -1.72 5.15 -17.11
C VAL A 53 -2.87 4.36 -17.73
N GLY A 54 -2.61 3.80 -18.91
CA GLY A 54 -3.51 2.85 -19.55
C GLY A 54 -3.44 1.46 -18.91
N ALA A 55 -4.31 0.54 -19.34
CA ALA A 55 -4.35 -0.84 -18.87
C ALA A 55 -3.03 -1.63 -19.12
N ASP A 56 -2.21 -1.17 -20.04
CA ASP A 56 -0.87 -1.70 -20.32
C ASP A 56 0.24 -0.97 -19.53
N LEU A 57 -0.14 -0.14 -18.57
CA LEU A 57 0.72 0.71 -17.74
C LEU A 57 1.53 1.75 -18.56
N THR A 58 1.12 2.02 -19.80
CA THR A 58 1.69 3.10 -20.60
C THR A 58 1.17 4.45 -20.12
N PRO A 59 2.04 5.44 -19.83
CA PRO A 59 1.60 6.79 -19.49
C PRO A 59 0.68 7.38 -20.56
N LEU A 60 -0.49 7.88 -20.16
CA LEU A 60 -1.48 8.51 -21.04
C LEU A 60 -1.12 9.96 -21.34
N VAL A 61 -0.42 10.60 -20.43
CA VAL A 61 0.18 11.94 -20.60
C VAL A 61 1.67 11.85 -20.26
N PRO A 62 2.52 12.70 -20.87
CA PRO A 62 3.94 12.72 -20.52
C PRO A 62 4.13 12.89 -19.00
N MET A 63 5.03 12.12 -18.42
CA MET A 63 5.27 12.21 -16.97
C MET A 63 5.78 13.58 -16.51
N ALA A 64 6.37 14.35 -17.41
CA ALA A 64 6.74 15.74 -17.15
C ALA A 64 5.52 16.67 -16.92
N ASP A 65 4.35 16.24 -17.39
CA ASP A 65 3.10 16.98 -17.25
C ASP A 65 2.26 16.47 -16.04
N TRP A 66 2.77 15.46 -15.31
CA TRP A 66 2.13 15.03 -14.08
C TRP A 66 2.27 16.10 -13.00
N PRO A 67 1.30 16.22 -12.07
CA PRO A 67 1.40 17.17 -10.99
C PRO A 67 2.75 17.10 -10.28
N ALA A 68 3.39 18.23 -10.09
CA ALA A 68 4.63 18.31 -9.33
C ALA A 68 4.31 18.09 -7.84
N SER A 69 5.19 17.37 -7.14
CA SER A 69 5.09 17.24 -5.69
C SER A 69 5.43 18.57 -5.01
N ASP A 70 4.42 19.35 -4.67
CA ASP A 70 4.58 20.64 -3.97
C ASP A 70 4.27 20.56 -2.47
N GLY A 71 3.82 19.38 -2.00
CA GLY A 71 3.48 19.12 -0.61
C GLY A 71 1.99 19.25 -0.29
N GLY A 72 1.14 19.60 -1.25
CA GLY A 72 -0.31 19.66 -1.11
C GLY A 72 -1.00 18.40 -1.66
N MET A 73 -2.03 17.91 -1.01
CA MET A 73 -2.79 16.73 -1.44
C MET A 73 -3.49 16.91 -2.79
N ASP A 74 -3.82 18.11 -3.17
CA ASP A 74 -4.42 18.48 -4.46
C ASP A 74 -3.43 18.33 -5.63
N SER A 75 -2.12 18.35 -5.36
CA SER A 75 -1.06 18.12 -6.34
C SER A 75 -0.58 16.65 -6.39
N TRP A 76 -1.19 15.77 -5.61
CA TRP A 76 -0.75 14.37 -5.54
C TRP A 76 -1.16 13.57 -6.77
N ALA A 77 -0.18 13.23 -7.60
CA ALA A 77 -0.35 12.27 -8.68
C ALA A 77 -0.38 10.83 -8.11
N ASN A 78 -1.51 10.45 -7.49
CA ASN A 78 -1.68 9.10 -6.98
C ASN A 78 -1.69 8.10 -8.14
N LEU A 79 -0.56 7.42 -8.33
CA LEU A 79 -0.41 6.45 -9.43
C LEU A 79 -1.13 5.13 -9.16
N GLY A 80 -1.44 4.85 -7.89
CA GLY A 80 -2.01 3.57 -7.47
C GLY A 80 -0.96 2.57 -6.99
N GLY A 81 -1.34 1.29 -6.95
CA GLY A 81 -0.47 0.20 -6.50
C GLY A 81 -0.23 0.15 -5.00
N SER A 82 0.81 -0.57 -4.59
CA SER A 82 1.25 -0.63 -3.19
C SER A 82 2.50 0.21 -2.98
N LYS A 83 2.58 0.82 -1.81
CA LYS A 83 3.62 1.76 -1.40
C LYS A 83 3.89 1.64 0.09
N THR A 84 5.10 1.98 0.48
CA THR A 84 5.50 2.00 1.90
C THR A 84 5.77 3.41 2.35
N TRP A 85 5.13 3.82 3.42
CA TRP A 85 5.24 5.14 4.02
C TRP A 85 5.65 5.08 5.50
N PRO A 86 6.21 6.13 6.08
CA PRO A 86 6.36 6.25 7.52
C PRO A 86 5.06 6.71 8.17
N ALA A 87 4.74 6.14 9.34
CA ALA A 87 3.63 6.60 10.18
C ALA A 87 4.14 7.07 11.56
N PRO A 88 3.42 7.99 12.26
CA PRO A 88 2.09 8.50 11.90
C PRO A 88 2.14 9.58 10.80
N GLN A 89 1.04 9.71 10.06
CA GLN A 89 0.81 10.82 9.15
C GLN A 89 0.20 11.99 9.92
N GLY A 90 0.65 13.23 9.63
CA GLY A 90 0.08 14.44 10.23
C GLY A 90 0.93 15.68 9.97
N TRP A 91 0.44 16.81 10.45
CA TRP A 91 1.07 18.12 10.25
C TRP A 91 1.41 18.83 11.56
N ALA A 92 1.23 18.17 12.71
CA ALA A 92 1.39 18.79 14.01
C ALA A 92 2.85 18.98 14.41
N GLY A 93 3.79 18.25 13.80
CA GLY A 93 5.19 18.37 14.16
C GLY A 93 6.16 17.53 13.33
N PRO A 94 7.45 17.57 13.67
CA PRO A 94 8.51 16.87 12.96
C PRO A 94 8.51 15.35 13.17
N ASP A 95 7.71 14.85 14.09
CA ASP A 95 7.54 13.43 14.40
C ASP A 95 6.34 12.82 13.64
N GLU A 96 5.76 13.59 12.73
CA GLU A 96 4.68 13.18 11.83
C GLU A 96 5.10 13.39 10.38
N TRP A 97 4.72 12.46 9.52
CA TRP A 97 4.94 12.60 8.09
C TRP A 97 3.75 13.32 7.45
N ALA A 98 4.04 14.41 6.74
CA ALA A 98 2.99 15.24 6.14
C ALA A 98 2.15 14.51 5.07
N GLY A 99 2.52 13.29 4.70
CA GLY A 99 1.81 12.52 3.69
C GLY A 99 2.31 12.78 2.27
N PRO A 100 1.66 12.16 1.28
CA PRO A 100 1.91 12.46 -0.11
C PRO A 100 1.36 13.86 -0.45
N PRO A 101 1.88 14.50 -1.51
CA PRO A 101 3.00 14.05 -2.31
C PRO A 101 4.35 14.21 -1.61
N ASP A 102 5.17 13.17 -1.63
CA ASP A 102 6.53 13.17 -1.10
C ASP A 102 7.52 12.98 -2.25
N PRO A 103 8.47 13.93 -2.45
CA PRO A 103 9.37 13.88 -3.62
C PRO A 103 10.41 12.77 -3.57
N VAL A 104 10.61 12.10 -2.43
CA VAL A 104 11.57 11.01 -2.26
C VAL A 104 10.86 9.68 -2.06
N LEU A 105 10.00 9.59 -1.03
CA LEU A 105 9.42 8.31 -0.64
C LEU A 105 8.20 7.91 -1.49
N ASP A 106 7.34 8.87 -1.88
CA ASP A 106 6.13 8.57 -2.64
C ASP A 106 6.31 8.65 -4.16
N SER A 107 6.96 9.69 -4.67
CA SER A 107 7.03 9.96 -6.11
C SER A 107 8.44 10.02 -6.68
N GLY A 108 9.48 9.91 -5.82
CA GLY A 108 10.88 9.97 -6.23
C GLY A 108 11.39 8.71 -6.90
N PRO A 109 12.53 8.80 -7.59
CA PRO A 109 13.16 7.64 -8.19
C PRO A 109 13.87 6.78 -7.13
N TRP A 110 13.56 5.48 -7.13
CA TRP A 110 14.28 4.46 -6.38
C TRP A 110 15.11 3.61 -7.32
N THR A 111 16.16 2.97 -6.81
CA THR A 111 16.91 1.95 -7.55
C THR A 111 16.22 0.61 -7.46
N ALA A 112 16.42 -0.24 -8.47
CA ALA A 112 15.93 -1.62 -8.48
C ALA A 112 17.06 -2.58 -8.83
N GLU A 113 17.23 -3.59 -7.99
CA GLU A 113 18.11 -4.74 -8.18
C GLU A 113 17.27 -6.01 -8.09
N TRP A 114 17.71 -7.09 -8.75
CA TRP A 114 17.02 -8.37 -8.65
C TRP A 114 17.96 -9.54 -8.86
N GLU A 115 17.59 -10.65 -8.26
CA GLU A 115 18.17 -11.96 -8.49
C GLU A 115 17.01 -12.92 -8.82
N ALA A 116 17.25 -13.85 -9.74
CA ALA A 116 16.27 -14.86 -10.10
C ALA A 116 16.92 -16.14 -10.59
N ASP A 117 16.27 -17.27 -10.29
CA ASP A 117 16.54 -18.56 -10.89
C ASP A 117 15.21 -19.20 -11.36
N ASP A 118 15.23 -20.48 -11.69
CA ASP A 118 14.02 -21.19 -12.18
C ASP A 118 12.93 -21.32 -11.13
N ALA A 119 13.23 -21.17 -9.84
CA ALA A 119 12.32 -21.44 -8.73
C ALA A 119 11.88 -20.19 -7.96
N GLU A 120 12.70 -19.15 -7.96
CA GLU A 120 12.41 -17.93 -7.19
C GLU A 120 12.96 -16.66 -7.83
N ALA A 121 12.36 -15.52 -7.46
CA ALA A 121 12.90 -14.20 -7.73
C ALA A 121 12.90 -13.37 -6.46
N THR A 122 13.95 -12.56 -6.29
CA THR A 122 14.02 -11.50 -5.29
C THR A 122 14.20 -10.16 -6.00
N VAL A 123 13.36 -9.19 -5.69
CA VAL A 123 13.44 -7.80 -6.17
C VAL A 123 13.69 -6.89 -5.00
N THR A 124 14.71 -6.07 -5.07
CA THR A 124 15.06 -5.07 -4.04
C THR A 124 14.92 -3.67 -4.60
N LEU A 125 14.06 -2.87 -4.00
CA LEU A 125 13.83 -1.47 -4.32
C LEU A 125 14.39 -0.60 -3.19
N THR A 126 15.23 0.39 -3.52
CA THR A 126 15.87 1.26 -2.51
C THR A 126 15.65 2.72 -2.84
N SER A 127 15.11 3.48 -1.88
CA SER A 127 14.88 4.93 -1.98
C SER A 127 16.19 5.73 -1.92
N GLY A 128 16.13 7.00 -2.29
CA GLY A 128 17.10 7.99 -1.82
C GLY A 128 16.95 8.23 -0.31
N ASP A 129 17.88 9.02 0.26
CA ASP A 129 17.76 9.51 1.63
C ASP A 129 16.71 10.64 1.64
N ASP A 130 15.66 10.47 2.42
CA ASP A 130 14.67 11.54 2.60
C ASP A 130 15.10 12.47 3.74
N PRO A 131 15.40 13.74 3.44
CA PRO A 131 15.86 14.69 4.47
C PRO A 131 14.76 15.11 5.45
N ARG A 132 13.47 14.92 5.11
CA ARG A 132 12.35 15.32 5.95
C ARG A 132 12.12 14.31 7.07
N THR A 133 12.01 13.04 6.73
CA THR A 133 11.83 11.96 7.71
C THR A 133 13.16 11.47 8.28
N GLY A 134 14.27 11.68 7.57
CA GLY A 134 15.58 11.14 7.90
C GLY A 134 15.71 9.66 7.53
N LEU A 135 14.89 9.16 6.65
CA LEU A 135 14.83 7.73 6.31
C LEU A 135 15.42 7.43 4.94
N ARG A 136 16.00 6.24 4.83
CA ARG A 136 16.10 5.44 3.60
C ARG A 136 15.21 4.23 3.76
N VAL A 137 14.44 3.91 2.72
CA VAL A 137 13.54 2.77 2.67
C VAL A 137 14.06 1.74 1.70
N VAL A 138 14.04 0.47 2.11
CA VAL A 138 14.28 -0.68 1.24
C VAL A 138 13.05 -1.58 1.28
N ARG A 139 12.57 -1.99 0.11
CA ARG A 139 11.52 -3.00 -0.07
C ARG A 139 12.11 -4.19 -0.79
N GLU A 140 12.07 -5.35 -0.18
CA GLU A 140 12.54 -6.61 -0.76
C GLU A 140 11.36 -7.55 -0.94
N PHE A 141 11.07 -7.93 -2.18
CA PHE A 141 9.99 -8.85 -2.54
C PHE A 141 10.59 -10.20 -2.94
N ARG A 142 10.09 -11.27 -2.35
CA ARG A 142 10.50 -12.63 -2.67
C ARG A 142 9.31 -13.44 -3.16
N LEU A 143 9.40 -13.95 -4.39
CA LEU A 143 8.40 -14.75 -5.07
C LEU A 143 8.94 -16.16 -5.29
N LEU A 144 8.10 -17.16 -5.01
CA LEU A 144 8.39 -18.56 -5.30
C LEU A 144 7.46 -19.05 -6.41
N ASP A 145 8.00 -19.82 -7.36
CA ASP A 145 7.20 -20.43 -8.42
C ASP A 145 6.15 -21.38 -7.85
N GLY A 146 4.99 -21.48 -8.52
CA GLY A 146 3.89 -22.32 -8.11
C GLY A 146 3.18 -21.92 -6.81
N THR A 147 3.39 -20.69 -6.31
CA THR A 147 2.67 -20.16 -5.14
C THR A 147 1.81 -18.97 -5.51
N SER A 148 0.63 -18.85 -4.88
CA SER A 148 -0.25 -17.68 -4.97
C SER A 148 0.01 -16.66 -3.84
N SER A 149 1.20 -16.71 -3.24
CA SER A 149 1.65 -15.80 -2.17
C SER A 149 3.09 -15.40 -2.40
N PHE A 150 3.48 -14.27 -1.84
CA PHE A 150 4.87 -13.79 -1.80
C PHE A 150 5.12 -13.04 -0.50
N THR A 151 6.39 -12.80 -0.19
CA THR A 151 6.77 -12.02 0.99
C THR A 151 7.41 -10.71 0.58
N GLU A 152 7.15 -9.70 1.39
CA GLU A 152 7.80 -8.40 1.33
C GLU A 152 8.48 -8.13 2.66
N ARG A 153 9.76 -7.76 2.63
CA ARG A 153 10.48 -7.21 3.77
C ARG A 153 10.74 -5.74 3.55
N VAL A 154 10.21 -4.91 4.43
CA VAL A 154 10.48 -3.48 4.46
C VAL A 154 11.52 -3.17 5.51
N THR A 155 12.51 -2.35 5.15
CA THR A 155 13.55 -1.87 6.09
C THR A 155 13.62 -0.35 6.06
N PHE A 156 13.45 0.28 7.22
CA PHE A 156 13.76 1.69 7.44
C PHE A 156 15.15 1.83 8.04
N THR A 157 15.97 2.71 7.47
CA THR A 157 17.27 3.10 8.02
C THR A 157 17.26 4.58 8.33
N ASN A 158 17.57 4.97 9.57
CA ASN A 158 17.77 6.37 9.91
C ASN A 158 19.10 6.87 9.35
N THR A 159 19.04 7.65 8.29
CA THR A 159 20.23 8.26 7.64
C THR A 159 20.54 9.66 8.16
N SER A 160 19.71 10.21 9.05
CA SER A 160 19.92 11.52 9.66
C SER A 160 20.91 11.48 10.84
N ALA A 161 21.36 12.64 11.26
CA ALA A 161 22.25 12.78 12.42
C ALA A 161 21.52 12.79 13.76
N THR A 162 20.19 12.70 13.77
CA THR A 162 19.35 12.76 14.99
C THR A 162 18.51 11.50 15.13
N THR A 163 18.14 11.19 16.37
CA THR A 163 17.19 10.10 16.63
C THR A 163 15.84 10.40 15.96
N ARG A 164 15.26 9.41 15.32
CA ARG A 164 13.94 9.44 14.69
C ARG A 164 13.04 8.37 15.31
N ARG A 165 11.72 8.54 15.17
CA ARG A 165 10.75 7.57 15.66
C ARG A 165 9.66 7.39 14.62
N TRP A 166 9.64 6.22 13.96
CA TRP A 166 8.71 5.90 12.88
C TRP A 166 8.16 4.49 13.01
N SER A 167 6.96 4.29 12.52
CA SER A 167 6.41 2.99 12.16
C SER A 167 6.52 2.79 10.65
N ILE A 168 6.74 1.54 10.23
CA ILE A 168 6.59 1.14 8.82
C ILE A 168 5.11 0.96 8.56
N TRP A 169 4.62 1.58 7.50
CA TRP A 169 3.23 1.55 7.09
C TRP A 169 3.16 1.11 5.63
N GLU A 170 2.72 -0.12 5.40
CA GLU A 170 2.47 -0.67 4.08
C GLU A 170 1.04 -0.38 3.66
N VAL A 171 0.86 0.24 2.49
CA VAL A 171 -0.42 0.71 1.94
C VAL A 171 -0.65 0.08 0.59
N CYS A 172 -1.69 -0.74 0.47
CA CYS A 172 -2.07 -1.45 -0.75
C CYS A 172 -3.39 -0.91 -1.29
N GLN A 173 -3.38 -0.23 -2.43
CA GLN A 173 -4.58 0.24 -3.11
C GLN A 173 -5.13 -0.87 -4.00
N VAL A 174 -6.31 -1.40 -3.64
CA VAL A 174 -7.00 -2.46 -4.38
C VAL A 174 -8.17 -1.86 -5.16
N ASP A 175 -8.31 -2.27 -6.41
CA ASP A 175 -9.45 -1.86 -7.26
C ASP A 175 -10.73 -2.56 -6.81
N THR A 176 -11.73 -1.77 -6.46
CA THR A 176 -13.05 -2.27 -6.03
C THR A 176 -14.18 -1.87 -6.97
N GLY A 177 -13.87 -1.22 -8.09
CA GLY A 177 -14.86 -0.72 -9.04
C GLY A 177 -14.36 -0.74 -10.47
N GLY A 178 -13.85 -1.89 -10.95
CA GLY A 178 -13.23 -2.00 -12.27
C GLY A 178 -14.13 -1.63 -13.43
N PRO A 179 -13.55 -1.39 -14.64
CA PRO A 179 -14.25 -0.97 -15.86
C PRO A 179 -15.34 -1.95 -16.33
N ASP A 180 -15.37 -3.16 -15.79
CA ASP A 180 -16.36 -4.19 -16.09
C ASP A 180 -17.64 -4.09 -15.23
N GLY A 181 -17.80 -2.98 -14.48
CA GLY A 181 -19.01 -2.72 -13.71
C GLY A 181 -19.19 -3.63 -12.50
N ARG A 182 -18.12 -4.10 -11.89
CA ARG A 182 -18.20 -4.77 -10.59
C ARG A 182 -18.90 -3.83 -9.62
N ASP A 183 -19.97 -4.33 -9.07
CA ASP A 183 -20.60 -3.65 -7.94
C ASP A 183 -19.73 -3.91 -6.71
N ALA A 184 -19.06 -2.85 -6.21
CA ALA A 184 -18.28 -2.92 -4.96
C ALA A 184 -19.10 -3.50 -3.79
N SER A 185 -20.43 -3.49 -3.89
CA SER A 185 -21.35 -4.02 -2.87
C SER A 185 -21.20 -5.53 -2.63
N ASP A 186 -20.62 -6.29 -3.57
CA ASP A 186 -20.41 -7.73 -3.43
C ASP A 186 -19.09 -8.11 -2.75
N SER A 187 -18.23 -7.12 -2.48
CA SER A 187 -16.95 -7.32 -1.81
C SER A 187 -16.95 -6.72 -0.41
N VAL A 188 -16.15 -7.33 0.47
CA VAL A 188 -16.00 -6.89 1.86
C VAL A 188 -14.53 -6.92 2.27
N VAL A 189 -14.13 -5.96 3.11
CA VAL A 189 -12.86 -6.07 3.83
C VAL A 189 -13.09 -6.87 5.11
N VAL A 190 -12.22 -7.81 5.38
CA VAL A 190 -12.20 -8.62 6.61
C VAL A 190 -10.95 -8.26 7.41
N VAL A 191 -11.14 -7.89 8.68
CA VAL A 191 -10.06 -7.64 9.63
C VAL A 191 -10.16 -8.68 10.76
N PRO A 192 -9.27 -9.69 10.75
CA PRO A 192 -9.24 -10.70 11.80
C PRO A 192 -8.81 -10.12 13.15
N HIS A 193 -9.54 -10.47 14.22
CA HIS A 193 -9.26 -10.04 15.59
C HIS A 193 -9.03 -11.23 16.51
N ALA A 194 -8.05 -11.07 17.40
CA ALA A 194 -7.73 -12.12 18.37
C ALA A 194 -8.66 -12.14 19.60
N ALA A 195 -9.15 -11.00 20.06
CA ALA A 195 -9.85 -10.90 21.35
C ALA A 195 -11.09 -10.01 21.34
N SER A 196 -10.98 -8.74 20.95
CA SER A 196 -12.07 -7.78 20.88
C SER A 196 -12.10 -7.15 19.48
N ALA A 197 -13.16 -6.51 19.09
CA ALA A 197 -13.24 -5.82 17.81
C ALA A 197 -13.33 -4.32 18.07
N VAL A 198 -12.27 -3.76 18.66
CA VAL A 198 -12.16 -2.32 18.83
C VAL A 198 -11.90 -1.71 17.46
N GLU A 199 -12.76 -0.79 17.06
CA GLU A 199 -12.65 0.01 15.86
C GLU A 199 -12.43 1.47 16.24
N LEU A 200 -11.41 2.08 15.67
CA LEU A 200 -11.12 3.50 15.82
C LEU A 200 -11.62 4.25 14.58
N ASP A 201 -12.39 5.30 14.79
CA ASP A 201 -12.72 6.26 13.72
C ASP A 201 -11.51 7.20 13.54
N LEU A 202 -10.72 6.94 12.50
CA LEU A 202 -9.59 7.81 12.10
C LEU A 202 -10.02 8.90 11.13
N GLY A 203 -11.28 8.92 10.73
CA GLY A 203 -11.93 9.94 9.92
C GLY A 203 -13.12 9.38 9.16
N THR A 204 -14.23 10.11 9.20
CA THR A 204 -15.37 9.92 8.32
C THR A 204 -15.58 11.22 7.56
N TYR A 205 -15.38 11.18 6.25
CA TYR A 205 -15.31 12.38 5.42
C TYR A 205 -16.55 12.57 4.56
N GLU A 206 -17.12 11.47 4.06
CA GLU A 206 -18.37 11.49 3.29
C GLU A 206 -19.09 10.15 3.44
N GLY A 207 -20.44 10.20 3.51
CA GLY A 207 -21.28 9.01 3.66
C GLY A 207 -21.23 8.41 5.05
N GLU A 208 -21.66 7.16 5.16
CA GLU A 208 -21.66 6.39 6.40
C GLU A 208 -20.91 5.09 6.19
N LEU A 209 -20.11 4.69 7.16
CA LEU A 209 -19.47 3.41 7.19
C LEU A 209 -20.09 2.54 8.28
N HIS A 210 -20.60 1.40 7.89
CA HIS A 210 -21.12 0.38 8.81
C HIS A 210 -20.19 -0.82 8.80
N SER A 211 -19.63 -1.15 9.96
CA SER A 211 -18.91 -2.40 10.17
C SER A 211 -19.83 -3.45 10.80
N GLU A 212 -19.60 -4.70 10.47
CA GLU A 212 -20.28 -5.85 11.05
C GLU A 212 -19.29 -6.73 11.80
N ARG A 213 -19.76 -7.37 12.88
CA ARG A 213 -19.00 -8.44 13.54
C ARG A 213 -19.44 -9.80 13.03
N ARG A 214 -18.48 -10.61 12.57
CA ARG A 214 -18.70 -11.99 12.20
C ARG A 214 -17.74 -12.89 13.00
N GLY A 215 -18.22 -13.40 14.13
CA GLY A 215 -17.36 -14.14 15.07
C GLY A 215 -16.38 -13.20 15.77
N HIS A 216 -15.09 -13.40 15.52
CA HIS A 216 -14.01 -12.56 16.02
C HIS A 216 -13.57 -11.48 15.01
N ASP A 217 -14.07 -11.53 13.79
CA ASP A 217 -13.65 -10.63 12.73
C ASP A 217 -14.54 -9.40 12.62
N VAL A 218 -13.97 -8.30 12.14
CA VAL A 218 -14.72 -7.14 11.67
C VAL A 218 -14.82 -7.22 10.15
N VAL A 219 -16.00 -6.97 9.63
CA VAL A 219 -16.29 -6.99 8.20
C VAL A 219 -16.82 -5.63 7.79
N LEU A 220 -16.17 -5.01 6.79
CA LEU A 220 -16.58 -3.72 6.25
C LEU A 220 -17.09 -3.89 4.82
N PRO A 221 -18.38 -3.65 4.58
CA PRO A 221 -18.92 -3.51 3.23
C PRO A 221 -18.31 -2.31 2.51
N LEU A 222 -18.07 -2.44 1.21
CA LEU A 222 -17.50 -1.38 0.39
C LEU A 222 -18.58 -0.45 -0.21
N GLY A 223 -18.13 0.68 -0.77
CA GLY A 223 -18.96 1.54 -1.61
C GLY A 223 -19.87 2.54 -0.90
N THR A 224 -19.90 2.59 0.44
CA THR A 224 -20.88 3.41 1.19
C THR A 224 -20.37 4.81 1.56
N GLY A 225 -19.05 5.03 1.61
CA GLY A 225 -18.50 6.31 2.04
C GLY A 225 -17.03 6.50 1.72
N VAL A 226 -16.50 7.63 2.21
CA VAL A 226 -15.06 7.90 2.26
C VAL A 226 -14.68 8.01 3.73
N ALA A 227 -13.90 7.06 4.21
CA ALA A 227 -13.58 6.95 5.64
C ALA A 227 -12.29 6.16 5.87
N LYS A 228 -11.65 6.43 7.02
CA LYS A 228 -10.53 5.65 7.53
C LYS A 228 -10.88 5.01 8.87
N ARG A 229 -10.53 3.74 9.04
CA ARG A 229 -10.71 2.98 10.29
C ARG A 229 -9.42 2.33 10.71
N GLY A 230 -9.19 2.30 12.02
CA GLY A 230 -8.04 1.67 12.66
C GLY A 230 -8.44 0.54 13.61
N TYR A 231 -7.60 -0.49 13.71
CA TYR A 231 -7.87 -1.72 14.45
C TYR A 231 -6.68 -2.09 15.35
N PRO A 232 -6.65 -1.62 16.61
CA PRO A 232 -5.52 -1.82 17.51
C PRO A 232 -5.35 -3.25 18.01
N ASP A 233 -6.42 -4.02 18.10
CA ASP A 233 -6.42 -5.42 18.53
C ASP A 233 -6.56 -6.43 17.41
N ALA A 234 -6.39 -5.97 16.15
CA ALA A 234 -6.26 -6.86 15.00
C ALA A 234 -5.08 -7.83 15.15
N SER A 235 -5.17 -8.98 14.49
CA SER A 235 -4.08 -9.97 14.43
C SER A 235 -2.86 -9.49 13.64
N GLY A 236 -2.95 -8.33 12.96
CA GLY A 236 -1.95 -7.82 12.04
C GLY A 236 -2.20 -8.25 10.59
N SER A 237 -3.41 -8.72 10.29
CA SER A 237 -3.83 -9.09 8.92
C SER A 237 -5.08 -8.35 8.50
N VAL A 238 -5.20 -8.12 7.20
CA VAL A 238 -6.36 -7.52 6.54
C VAL A 238 -6.54 -8.16 5.16
N GLU A 239 -7.79 -8.42 4.79
CA GLU A 239 -8.14 -9.17 3.58
C GLU A 239 -9.27 -8.50 2.83
N LEU A 240 -9.24 -8.51 1.50
CA LEU A 240 -10.38 -8.25 0.65
C LEU A 240 -10.98 -9.59 0.19
N HIS A 241 -12.27 -9.76 0.42
CA HIS A 241 -13.04 -10.90 -0.03
C HIS A 241 -14.07 -10.45 -1.05
N GLY A 242 -14.05 -11.08 -2.22
CA GLY A 242 -15.12 -10.98 -3.21
C GLY A 242 -16.14 -12.10 -3.04
N PRO A 243 -17.08 -12.25 -4.01
CA PRO A 243 -18.12 -13.27 -3.97
C PRO A 243 -17.58 -14.72 -3.85
N ASP A 244 -16.40 -14.97 -4.42
CA ASP A 244 -15.77 -16.30 -4.45
C ASP A 244 -14.77 -16.53 -3.30
N GLY A 245 -14.65 -15.60 -2.36
CA GLY A 245 -13.75 -15.67 -1.21
C GLY A 245 -12.59 -14.70 -1.27
N LEU A 246 -11.44 -15.08 -0.70
CA LEU A 246 -10.24 -14.23 -0.66
C LEU A 246 -9.82 -13.80 -2.06
N GLU A 247 -9.63 -12.50 -2.25
CA GLU A 247 -9.03 -11.91 -3.45
C GLU A 247 -7.58 -11.53 -3.20
N ILE A 248 -7.33 -10.78 -2.14
CA ILE A 248 -5.99 -10.35 -1.73
C ILE A 248 -5.97 -10.14 -0.21
N GLY A 249 -4.87 -10.51 0.43
CA GLY A 249 -4.63 -10.29 1.84
C GLY A 249 -3.20 -9.89 2.14
N LEU A 250 -3.03 -9.08 3.18
CA LEU A 250 -1.76 -8.68 3.77
C LEU A 250 -1.73 -9.15 5.22
N ALA A 251 -0.62 -9.74 5.64
CA ALA A 251 -0.43 -10.14 7.04
C ALA A 251 1.00 -9.81 7.49
N THR A 252 1.13 -9.21 8.67
CA THR A 252 2.43 -9.04 9.31
C THR A 252 2.75 -10.24 10.19
N SER A 253 4.03 -10.59 10.37
CA SER A 253 4.41 -11.64 11.29
C SER A 253 3.94 -11.30 12.72
N SER A 254 3.30 -12.23 13.41
CA SER A 254 2.72 -12.07 14.75
C SER A 254 3.73 -11.75 15.86
N GLU A 255 5.02 -11.77 15.56
CA GLU A 255 6.11 -11.38 16.47
C GLU A 255 6.33 -9.85 16.57
N ALA A 256 5.47 -9.04 15.94
CA ALA A 256 5.44 -7.61 16.18
C ALA A 256 5.15 -7.37 17.68
N GLY A 257 6.20 -7.27 18.47
CA GLY A 257 6.29 -7.37 19.92
C GLY A 257 5.32 -6.48 20.71
N THR A 258 5.56 -6.34 22.02
CA THR A 258 4.82 -5.50 22.98
C THR A 258 5.01 -3.98 22.73
N GLY A 259 5.18 -3.54 21.46
CA GLY A 259 5.39 -2.15 21.06
C GLY A 259 4.13 -1.30 21.14
N THR A 260 4.29 0.01 21.00
CA THR A 260 3.20 0.94 20.71
C THR A 260 3.08 1.11 19.20
N TRP A 261 1.86 1.17 18.68
CA TRP A 261 1.58 1.46 17.27
C TRP A 261 1.13 2.91 17.11
N PRO A 262 1.22 3.47 15.90
CA PRO A 262 0.70 4.81 15.62
C PRO A 262 -0.84 4.84 15.66
N ASP A 263 -1.42 5.99 15.45
CA ASP A 263 -2.85 6.20 15.18
C ASP A 263 -3.78 5.50 16.19
N GLY A 264 -3.54 5.75 17.48
CA GLY A 264 -4.31 5.16 18.57
C GLY A 264 -3.97 3.69 18.86
N GLY A 265 -2.88 3.18 18.29
CA GLY A 265 -2.42 1.80 18.47
C GLY A 265 -2.76 0.88 17.31
N SER A 266 -3.17 1.43 16.17
CA SER A 266 -3.61 0.67 15.00
C SER A 266 -2.50 -0.23 14.45
N LYS A 267 -2.78 -1.53 14.34
CA LYS A 267 -1.93 -2.52 13.65
C LYS A 267 -2.36 -2.72 12.21
N VAL A 268 -3.64 -2.49 11.96
CA VAL A 268 -4.31 -2.54 10.67
C VAL A 268 -5.12 -1.27 10.52
N GLU A 269 -5.08 -0.70 9.34
CA GLU A 269 -5.97 0.39 8.94
C GLU A 269 -6.62 0.06 7.60
N VAL A 270 -7.78 0.65 7.39
CA VAL A 270 -8.53 0.52 6.15
C VAL A 270 -9.00 1.89 5.73
N TRP A 271 -8.58 2.32 4.54
CA TRP A 271 -9.15 3.46 3.85
C TRP A 271 -10.18 2.98 2.83
N LEU A 272 -11.38 3.55 2.90
CA LEU A 272 -12.46 3.28 1.96
C LEU A 272 -12.72 4.53 1.13
N GLN A 273 -12.78 4.34 -0.17
CA GLN A 273 -12.98 5.43 -1.12
C GLN A 273 -14.01 5.09 -2.17
N ARG A 274 -14.82 6.07 -2.48
CA ARG A 274 -15.69 6.13 -3.66
C ARG A 274 -15.57 7.49 -4.32
N PRO A 275 -15.97 7.65 -5.59
CA PRO A 275 -16.02 8.96 -6.22
C PRO A 275 -16.88 9.95 -5.42
N THR A 276 -16.39 11.18 -5.29
CA THR A 276 -17.11 12.27 -4.67
C THR A 276 -17.45 13.34 -5.71
N ALA A 277 -18.58 14.04 -5.52
CA ALA A 277 -19.01 15.10 -6.45
C ALA A 277 -18.10 16.33 -6.37
N GLU A 278 -17.54 16.58 -5.18
CA GLU A 278 -16.73 17.76 -4.88
C GLU A 278 -15.48 17.34 -4.09
N PRO A 279 -14.40 18.15 -4.14
CA PRO A 279 -13.22 17.92 -3.30
C PRO A 279 -13.57 17.95 -1.81
N ILE A 280 -12.92 17.11 -1.02
CA ILE A 280 -13.11 17.02 0.43
C ILE A 280 -12.19 18.05 1.10
N ALA A 281 -12.77 19.16 1.58
CA ALA A 281 -12.01 20.27 2.16
C ALA A 281 -11.18 19.85 3.40
N SER A 282 -11.69 18.95 4.23
CA SER A 282 -10.99 18.43 5.42
C SER A 282 -9.82 17.49 5.09
N LEU A 283 -9.65 17.12 3.83
CA LEU A 283 -8.52 16.37 3.28
C LEU A 283 -7.68 17.23 2.32
N GLU A 284 -7.56 18.51 2.61
CA GLU A 284 -6.77 19.46 1.82
C GLU A 284 -7.12 19.45 0.33
N GLY A 285 -8.39 19.28 0.01
CA GLY A 285 -8.88 19.31 -1.36
C GLY A 285 -8.73 17.99 -2.13
N LEU A 286 -8.37 16.90 -1.48
CA LEU A 286 -8.41 15.59 -2.12
C LEU A 286 -9.76 15.36 -2.77
N HIS A 287 -9.75 15.03 -4.06
CA HIS A 287 -10.96 14.75 -4.84
C HIS A 287 -10.96 13.28 -5.29
N PRO A 288 -11.56 12.38 -4.50
CA PRO A 288 -11.66 10.98 -4.88
C PRO A 288 -12.41 10.80 -6.22
N SER A 289 -11.76 10.14 -7.19
CA SER A 289 -12.32 9.89 -8.53
C SER A 289 -12.61 8.41 -8.80
N ALA A 290 -12.22 7.51 -7.89
CA ALA A 290 -12.32 6.07 -8.10
C ALA A 290 -12.89 5.34 -6.88
N HIS A 291 -13.46 4.15 -7.13
CA HIS A 291 -13.73 3.16 -6.11
C HIS A 291 -12.45 2.37 -5.83
N LEU A 292 -11.91 2.51 -4.64
CA LEU A 292 -10.78 1.71 -4.17
C LEU A 292 -10.86 1.50 -2.66
N VAL A 293 -10.16 0.51 -2.19
CA VAL A 293 -9.86 0.32 -0.77
C VAL A 293 -8.36 0.30 -0.57
N GLU A 294 -7.87 0.91 0.50
CA GLU A 294 -6.51 0.67 0.96
C GLU A 294 -6.54 -0.36 2.08
N LEU A 295 -5.84 -1.46 1.86
CA LEU A 295 -5.52 -2.44 2.88
C LEU A 295 -4.18 -2.05 3.46
N GLU A 296 -4.13 -1.80 4.76
CA GLU A 296 -2.97 -1.22 5.39
C GLU A 296 -2.52 -2.03 6.60
N VAL A 297 -1.23 -2.34 6.67
CA VAL A 297 -0.63 -2.99 7.83
C VAL A 297 0.52 -2.15 8.36
N LEU A 298 0.62 -2.06 9.70
CA LEU A 298 1.58 -1.19 10.37
C LEU A 298 2.48 -1.98 11.31
N GLY A 299 3.75 -1.61 11.31
CA GLY A 299 4.71 -2.05 12.32
C GLY A 299 4.60 -1.24 13.62
N PRO A 300 5.31 -1.64 14.68
CA PRO A 300 5.39 -0.84 15.89
C PRO A 300 6.20 0.45 15.66
N LEU A 301 5.86 1.51 16.40
CA LEU A 301 6.66 2.72 16.50
C LEU A 301 8.03 2.41 17.05
N THR A 302 9.06 2.55 16.24
CA THR A 302 10.44 2.22 16.60
C THR A 302 11.30 3.48 16.69
N THR A 303 12.03 3.61 17.80
CA THR A 303 13.01 4.69 17.98
C THR A 303 14.35 4.28 17.34
N LEU A 304 14.79 5.02 16.34
CA LEU A 304 15.97 4.76 15.54
C LEU A 304 17.07 5.79 15.85
N ALA A 305 18.16 5.38 16.45
CA ALA A 305 19.38 6.18 16.51
C ALA A 305 19.95 6.38 15.09
N PRO A 306 20.84 7.37 14.86
CA PRO A 306 21.53 7.50 13.59
C PRO A 306 22.17 6.19 13.14
N GLY A 307 21.87 5.75 11.90
CA GLY A 307 22.32 4.49 11.32
C GLY A 307 21.57 3.24 11.77
N ALA A 308 20.65 3.34 12.74
CA ALA A 308 19.84 2.20 13.18
C ALA A 308 18.72 1.87 12.14
N THR A 309 18.26 0.62 12.21
CA THR A 309 17.23 0.09 11.29
C THR A 309 16.04 -0.47 12.05
N SER A 310 14.87 -0.50 11.40
CA SER A 310 13.71 -1.31 11.75
C SER A 310 13.22 -2.08 10.53
N THR A 311 12.57 -3.21 10.75
CA THR A 311 12.03 -4.07 9.68
C THR A 311 10.59 -4.44 9.96
N LEU A 312 9.83 -4.64 8.88
CA LEU A 312 8.50 -5.25 8.88
C LEU A 312 8.45 -6.29 7.76
N ASP A 313 8.07 -7.51 8.11
CA ASP A 313 7.79 -8.56 7.15
C ASP A 313 6.28 -8.61 6.90
N VAL A 314 5.90 -8.58 5.63
CA VAL A 314 4.52 -8.66 5.16
C VAL A 314 4.38 -9.88 4.26
N GLU A 315 3.46 -10.76 4.58
CA GLU A 315 3.01 -11.83 3.72
C GLU A 315 1.84 -11.35 2.88
N TRP A 316 1.95 -11.52 1.58
CA TRP A 316 0.92 -11.23 0.59
C TRP A 316 0.30 -12.55 0.13
N SER A 317 -1.01 -12.63 0.14
CA SER A 317 -1.76 -13.80 -0.32
C SER A 317 -2.81 -13.38 -1.35
N THR A 318 -3.01 -14.23 -2.37
CA THR A 318 -4.06 -14.04 -3.37
C THR A 318 -4.91 -15.31 -3.48
N ALA A 319 -6.11 -15.17 -4.08
CA ALA A 319 -6.91 -16.34 -4.41
C ALA A 319 -6.09 -17.33 -5.24
N ARG A 320 -6.25 -18.63 -4.96
CA ARG A 320 -5.79 -19.66 -5.89
C ARG A 320 -6.75 -19.73 -7.07
N PRO A 321 -6.23 -19.84 -8.29
CA PRO A 321 -7.07 -19.99 -9.48
C PRO A 321 -7.92 -21.26 -9.46
#